data_e354e2106b97f31ebcc8fa2c7e9441db
#
_entry.id   e354e2106b97f31ebcc8fa2c7e9441db
#
_cell.length_a   1.000
_cell.length_b   1.000
_cell.length_c   1.000
_cell.angle_alpha   90.00
_cell.angle_beta   90.00
_cell.angle_gamma   90.00
#
_symmetry.space_group_name_H-M   'P 1'
#
loop_
_entity.id
_entity.type
_entity.pdbx_description
1 polymer ?
#
loop_
_entity_poly.entity_id
_entity_poly.type
_entity_poly.pdbx_seq_one_letter_code
_entity_poly.pdbx_strand_id
1 'polypeptide(L)'
;SIRRQRQMCIRDRLEVKNLHANVNGKEILKGINLSVKAGEVHAIMGPNGSGKSTLSSVLVGNPAFEVTEGEVIFNGKNLLDLSPEDRSREGIFLSFQYPVEIPGVSMVNFMRAALNEHRKYNGLEPVSATDFLKLMREKRAIVELDNKLASRSVNEGFSGGEKKRNEIFQMAMLEPKLAILDETDSGLDIDAL
;
A
#
# COMPACT_ATOMS: atom_id res chain seq x y z
N SER A 1 22.28 27.70 2.86
CA SER A 1 21.68 26.83 1.83
C SER A 1 21.46 25.41 2.32
N ILE A 2 22.46 24.75 2.91
CA ILE A 2 22.38 23.34 3.42
C ILE A 2 21.44 23.21 4.64
N ARG A 3 21.31 24.22 5.50
CA ARG A 3 20.37 24.22 6.63
C ARG A 3 18.90 24.26 6.19
N ARG A 4 18.56 24.93 5.07
CA ARG A 4 17.18 24.94 4.53
C ARG A 4 16.79 23.60 3.92
N GLN A 5 17.72 22.90 3.30
CA GLN A 5 17.44 21.56 2.75
C GLN A 5 17.24 20.51 3.86
N ARG A 6 17.97 20.60 5.01
CA ARG A 6 17.73 19.68 6.14
C ARG A 6 16.40 19.93 6.86
N GLN A 7 15.89 21.16 6.88
CA GLN A 7 14.55 21.44 7.45
C GLN A 7 13.39 20.99 6.56
N MET A 8 13.60 20.81 5.24
CA MET A 8 12.58 20.22 4.35
C MET A 8 12.43 18.69 4.49
N CYS A 9 13.40 18.01 5.13
CA CYS A 9 13.37 16.55 5.33
C CYS A 9 12.64 16.07 6.59
N ILE A 10 12.08 16.97 7.41
CA ILE A 10 11.43 16.64 8.70
C ILE A 10 9.92 16.96 8.61
N ARG A 11 9.29 16.85 7.44
CA ARG A 11 7.83 16.87 7.40
C ARG A 11 7.32 15.45 7.65
N ASP A 12 6.35 15.34 8.55
CA ASP A 12 5.63 14.11 8.75
C ASP A 12 5.08 13.65 7.40
N ARG A 13 5.33 12.40 7.06
CA ARG A 13 4.84 11.84 5.80
C ARG A 13 3.34 11.60 5.85
N LEU A 14 2.86 11.10 7.00
CA LEU A 14 1.45 10.91 7.30
C LEU A 14 1.14 11.59 8.63
N GLU A 15 0.10 12.41 8.65
CA GLU A 15 -0.42 13.04 9.84
C GLU A 15 -1.93 12.81 9.91
N VAL A 16 -2.39 12.14 10.95
CA VAL A 16 -3.79 11.86 11.23
C VAL A 16 -4.16 12.63 12.49
N LYS A 17 -5.21 13.46 12.43
CA LYS A 17 -5.66 14.29 13.54
C LYS A 17 -7.13 14.04 13.81
N ASN A 18 -7.44 13.66 15.04
CA ASN A 18 -8.81 13.50 15.55
C ASN A 18 -9.71 12.75 14.56
N LEU A 19 -9.21 11.65 13.98
CA LEU A 19 -9.92 10.91 12.93
C LEU A 19 -11.05 10.08 13.53
N HIS A 20 -12.27 10.35 13.10
CA HIS A 20 -13.46 9.57 13.39
C HIS A 20 -13.98 8.92 12.11
N ALA A 21 -14.38 7.67 12.19
CA ALA A 21 -14.96 6.96 11.05
C ALA A 21 -15.99 5.93 11.46
N ASN A 22 -17.02 5.83 10.61
CA ASN A 22 -18.16 4.93 10.74
C ASN A 22 -18.09 3.81 9.71
N VAL A 23 -18.68 2.66 10.07
CA VAL A 23 -19.06 1.60 9.13
C VAL A 23 -20.49 1.16 9.44
N ASN A 24 -21.35 1.12 8.44
CA ASN A 24 -22.77 0.78 8.61
C ASN A 24 -23.45 1.58 9.73
N GLY A 25 -23.16 2.87 9.85
CA GLY A 25 -23.72 3.77 10.86
C GLY A 25 -23.17 3.59 12.27
N LYS A 26 -22.19 2.71 12.47
CA LYS A 26 -21.53 2.50 13.76
C LYS A 26 -20.13 3.13 13.75
N GLU A 27 -19.87 3.99 14.72
CA GLU A 27 -18.56 4.59 14.91
C GLU A 27 -17.53 3.55 15.40
N ILE A 28 -16.44 3.43 14.66
CA ILE A 28 -15.34 2.50 14.95
C ILE A 28 -14.07 3.28 15.34
N LEU A 29 -13.70 4.30 14.56
CA LEU A 29 -12.58 5.18 14.92
C LEU A 29 -13.12 6.36 15.71
N LYS A 30 -12.49 6.64 16.85
CA LYS A 30 -12.97 7.60 17.86
C LYS A 30 -11.86 8.58 18.24
N GLY A 31 -11.49 9.46 17.31
CA GLY A 31 -10.49 10.49 17.55
C GLY A 31 -9.05 9.99 17.49
N ILE A 32 -8.70 9.22 16.45
CA ILE A 32 -7.34 8.69 16.25
C ILE A 32 -6.38 9.82 15.89
N ASN A 33 -5.24 9.85 16.58
CA ASN A 33 -4.11 10.72 16.29
C ASN A 33 -2.87 9.88 16.01
N LEU A 34 -2.22 10.10 14.88
CA LEU A 34 -1.02 9.36 14.46
C LEU A 34 -0.16 10.27 13.59
N SER A 35 1.15 10.26 13.83
CA SER A 35 2.13 10.94 12.99
C SER A 35 3.23 9.95 12.63
N VAL A 36 3.53 9.81 11.32
CA VAL A 36 4.57 8.91 10.80
C VAL A 36 5.51 9.72 9.91
N LYS A 37 6.79 9.72 10.26
CA LYS A 37 7.82 10.40 9.48
C LYS A 37 8.38 9.50 8.38
N ALA A 38 9.06 10.12 7.42
CA ALA A 38 9.76 9.35 6.40
C ALA A 38 10.85 8.46 7.03
N GLY A 39 10.86 7.16 6.65
CA GLY A 39 11.80 6.17 7.16
C GLY A 39 11.46 5.58 8.53
N GLU A 40 10.33 5.95 9.13
CA GLU A 40 9.86 5.33 10.36
C GLU A 40 8.98 4.10 10.08
N VAL A 41 9.02 3.15 11.01
CA VAL A 41 8.14 1.99 11.07
C VAL A 41 7.29 2.10 12.33
N HIS A 42 5.97 2.12 12.17
CA HIS A 42 5.01 2.19 13.26
C HIS A 42 4.21 0.89 13.35
N ALA A 43 4.28 0.20 14.48
CA ALA A 43 3.43 -0.96 14.75
C ALA A 43 2.17 -0.51 15.50
N ILE A 44 1.00 -0.76 14.90
CA ILE A 44 -0.30 -0.48 15.51
C ILE A 44 -0.81 -1.77 16.14
N MET A 45 -0.85 -1.81 17.46
CA MET A 45 -1.24 -2.98 18.23
C MET A 45 -2.57 -2.75 18.95
N GLY A 46 -3.32 -3.82 19.16
CA GLY A 46 -4.58 -3.78 19.88
C GLY A 46 -5.39 -5.07 19.72
N PRO A 47 -6.42 -5.30 20.54
CA PRO A 47 -7.27 -6.47 20.46
C PRO A 47 -8.06 -6.52 19.13
N ASN A 48 -8.62 -7.68 18.81
CA ASN A 48 -9.51 -7.81 17.65
C ASN A 48 -10.72 -6.89 17.81
N GLY A 49 -11.12 -6.24 16.72
CA GLY A 49 -12.22 -5.27 16.74
C GLY A 49 -11.86 -3.87 17.27
N SER A 50 -10.57 -3.59 17.58
CA SER A 50 -10.15 -2.24 18.02
C SER A 50 -10.06 -1.18 16.92
N GLY A 51 -10.31 -1.55 15.66
CA GLY A 51 -10.30 -0.60 14.54
C GLY A 51 -9.01 -0.55 13.73
N LYS A 52 -8.05 -1.47 13.94
CA LYS A 52 -6.77 -1.50 13.18
C LYS A 52 -7.01 -1.55 11.66
N SER A 53 -7.73 -2.56 11.19
CA SER A 53 -8.04 -2.72 9.76
C SER A 53 -9.01 -1.64 9.24
N THR A 54 -9.82 -1.05 10.14
CA THR A 54 -10.65 0.11 9.81
C THR A 54 -9.77 1.32 9.49
N LEU A 55 -8.73 1.58 10.29
CA LEU A 55 -7.79 2.67 10.01
C LEU A 55 -7.08 2.44 8.67
N SER A 56 -6.59 1.24 8.41
CA SER A 56 -5.98 0.88 7.13
C SER A 56 -6.92 1.14 5.96
N SER A 57 -8.19 0.71 6.07
CA SER A 57 -9.23 0.90 5.04
C SER A 57 -9.57 2.37 4.81
N VAL A 58 -9.68 3.18 5.86
CA VAL A 58 -9.94 4.62 5.77
C VAL A 58 -8.77 5.33 5.09
N LEU A 59 -7.54 4.99 5.43
CA LEU A 59 -6.35 5.62 4.84
C LEU A 59 -6.22 5.36 3.32
N VAL A 60 -6.66 4.20 2.84
CA VAL A 60 -6.68 3.90 1.40
C VAL A 60 -7.95 4.34 0.68
N GLY A 61 -8.93 4.87 1.42
CA GLY A 61 -10.15 5.43 0.83
C GLY A 61 -11.22 4.40 0.49
N ASN A 62 -11.30 3.30 1.22
CA ASN A 62 -12.34 2.30 1.02
C ASN A 62 -13.75 2.94 1.26
N PRO A 63 -14.64 2.96 0.25
CA PRO A 63 -15.92 3.67 0.33
C PRO A 63 -16.92 3.06 1.32
N ALA A 64 -16.65 1.88 1.86
CA ALA A 64 -17.49 1.29 2.91
C ALA A 64 -17.36 2.01 4.26
N PHE A 65 -16.36 2.87 4.42
CA PHE A 65 -16.07 3.61 5.64
C PHE A 65 -16.30 5.11 5.42
N GLU A 66 -17.11 5.71 6.26
CA GLU A 66 -17.43 7.13 6.24
C GLU A 66 -16.61 7.87 7.30
N VAL A 67 -15.78 8.82 6.86
CA VAL A 67 -15.08 9.72 7.78
C VAL A 67 -16.04 10.82 8.20
N THR A 68 -16.26 10.95 9.50
CA THR A 68 -17.21 11.92 10.07
C THR A 68 -16.53 13.14 10.64
N GLU A 69 -15.27 13.01 11.11
CA GLU A 69 -14.49 14.10 11.68
C GLU A 69 -12.99 13.83 11.54
N GLY A 70 -12.19 14.88 11.55
CA GLY A 70 -10.73 14.83 11.55
C GLY A 70 -10.08 15.13 10.21
N GLU A 71 -8.76 15.07 10.22
CA GLU A 71 -7.90 15.32 9.05
C GLU A 71 -6.93 14.16 8.83
N VAL A 72 -6.61 13.90 7.57
CA VAL A 72 -5.55 12.98 7.17
C VAL A 72 -4.68 13.64 6.11
N ILE A 73 -3.48 14.05 6.48
CA ILE A 73 -2.53 14.72 5.60
C ILE A 73 -1.40 13.77 5.23
N PHE A 74 -1.18 13.60 3.94
CA PHE A 74 -0.09 12.81 3.40
C PHE A 74 0.76 13.63 2.41
N ASN A 75 2.06 13.76 2.69
CA ASN A 75 2.97 14.60 1.92
C ASN A 75 2.44 16.04 1.69
N GLY A 76 1.68 16.59 2.64
CA GLY A 76 1.09 17.92 2.58
C GLY A 76 -0.23 18.01 1.80
N LYS A 77 -0.81 16.90 1.35
CA LYS A 77 -2.12 16.83 0.70
C LYS A 77 -3.14 16.20 1.65
N ASN A 78 -4.38 16.70 1.64
CA ASN A 78 -5.47 16.05 2.37
C ASN A 78 -5.90 14.78 1.63
N LEU A 79 -5.73 13.61 2.26
CA LEU A 79 -6.12 12.33 1.68
C LEU A 79 -7.63 12.18 1.53
N LEU A 80 -8.41 12.86 2.36
CA LEU A 80 -9.87 12.72 2.34
C LEU A 80 -10.48 13.28 1.06
N ASP A 81 -9.76 14.18 0.37
CA ASP A 81 -10.18 14.78 -0.90
C ASP A 81 -9.80 13.91 -2.12
N LEU A 82 -9.02 12.85 -1.92
CA LEU A 82 -8.48 12.00 -2.99
C LEU A 82 -9.27 10.69 -3.12
N SER A 83 -9.50 10.28 -4.37
CA SER A 83 -10.02 8.94 -4.66
C SER A 83 -9.04 7.84 -4.25
N PRO A 84 -9.49 6.58 -4.04
CA PRO A 84 -8.58 5.46 -3.75
C PRO A 84 -7.47 5.31 -4.79
N GLU A 85 -7.78 5.53 -6.06
CA GLU A 85 -6.83 5.46 -7.17
C GLU A 85 -5.77 6.56 -7.07
N ASP A 86 -6.18 7.78 -6.72
CA ASP A 86 -5.24 8.90 -6.56
C ASP A 86 -4.35 8.72 -5.32
N ARG A 87 -4.90 8.16 -4.23
CA ARG A 87 -4.08 7.79 -3.05
C ARG A 87 -3.01 6.76 -3.42
N SER A 88 -3.37 5.76 -4.22
CA SER A 88 -2.40 4.80 -4.75
C SER A 88 -1.34 5.48 -5.60
N ARG A 89 -1.73 6.36 -6.54
CA ARG A 89 -0.81 7.14 -7.39
C ARG A 89 0.11 8.07 -6.60
N GLU A 90 -0.35 8.61 -5.48
CA GLU A 90 0.48 9.38 -4.53
C GLU A 90 1.54 8.52 -3.84
N GLY A 91 1.42 7.20 -3.92
CA GLY A 91 2.37 6.23 -3.39
C GLY A 91 1.95 5.58 -2.08
N ILE A 92 0.65 5.44 -1.82
CA ILE A 92 0.12 4.64 -0.71
C ILE A 92 -0.12 3.22 -1.23
N PHE A 93 0.39 2.23 -0.50
CA PHE A 93 0.21 0.81 -0.76
C PHE A 93 -0.46 0.14 0.44
N LEU A 94 -1.44 -0.72 0.19
CA LEU A 94 -2.04 -1.58 1.20
C LEU A 94 -1.77 -3.04 0.86
N SER A 95 -1.17 -3.77 1.79
CA SER A 95 -1.18 -5.24 1.76
C SER A 95 -2.45 -5.72 2.43
N PHE A 96 -3.26 -6.43 1.69
CA PHE A 96 -4.55 -6.93 2.16
C PHE A 96 -4.38 -8.17 3.04
N GLN A 97 -5.22 -8.29 4.06
CA GLN A 97 -5.32 -9.53 4.84
C GLN A 97 -5.63 -10.74 3.95
N TYR A 98 -6.50 -10.55 2.96
CA TYR A 98 -6.84 -11.54 1.94
C TYR A 98 -6.58 -10.97 0.54
N PRO A 99 -5.45 -11.34 -0.09
CA PRO A 99 -5.12 -10.84 -1.43
C PRO A 99 -6.15 -11.24 -2.47
N VAL A 100 -6.61 -10.25 -3.25
CA VAL A 100 -7.64 -10.43 -4.27
C VAL A 100 -7.09 -11.20 -5.47
N GLU A 101 -7.87 -12.11 -6.02
CA GLU A 101 -7.60 -12.79 -7.29
C GLU A 101 -8.17 -11.98 -8.46
N ILE A 102 -7.39 -11.86 -9.55
CA ILE A 102 -7.84 -11.21 -10.79
C ILE A 102 -7.69 -12.21 -11.93
N PRO A 103 -8.73 -13.05 -12.16
CA PRO A 103 -8.68 -14.06 -13.22
C PRO A 103 -8.49 -13.43 -14.60
N GLY A 104 -7.69 -14.08 -15.44
CA GLY A 104 -7.44 -13.64 -16.82
C GLY A 104 -6.48 -12.46 -16.98
N VAL A 105 -6.05 -11.82 -15.90
CA VAL A 105 -5.06 -10.74 -15.94
C VAL A 105 -3.71 -11.26 -15.45
N SER A 106 -2.74 -11.41 -16.34
CA SER A 106 -1.42 -11.89 -15.95
C SER A 106 -0.70 -10.88 -15.04
N MET A 107 0.12 -11.37 -14.11
CA MET A 107 0.93 -10.55 -13.21
C MET A 107 1.80 -9.54 -13.97
N VAL A 108 2.38 -9.95 -15.10
CA VAL A 108 3.19 -9.08 -15.97
C VAL A 108 2.38 -7.87 -16.45
N ASN A 109 1.16 -8.11 -16.98
CA ASN A 109 0.31 -7.05 -17.51
C ASN A 109 -0.19 -6.13 -16.40
N PHE A 110 -0.62 -6.72 -15.28
CA PHE A 110 -1.07 -5.97 -14.12
C PHE A 110 0.02 -5.03 -13.59
N MET A 111 1.22 -5.55 -13.34
CA MET A 111 2.32 -4.76 -12.80
C MET A 111 2.81 -3.69 -13.77
N ARG A 112 2.82 -3.98 -15.08
CA ARG A 112 3.20 -2.99 -16.09
C ARG A 112 2.20 -1.85 -16.16
N ALA A 113 0.91 -2.15 -16.11
CA ALA A 113 -0.13 -1.14 -16.09
C ALA A 113 -0.03 -0.26 -14.83
N ALA A 114 0.06 -0.89 -13.64
CA ALA A 114 0.18 -0.18 -12.37
C ALA A 114 1.42 0.73 -12.34
N LEU A 115 2.60 0.21 -12.71
CA LEU A 115 3.84 0.99 -12.75
C LEU A 115 3.75 2.18 -13.70
N ASN A 116 3.17 1.98 -14.89
CA ASN A 116 3.04 3.05 -15.88
C ASN A 116 2.03 4.12 -15.44
N GLU A 117 0.96 3.76 -14.74
CA GLU A 117 0.03 4.73 -14.16
C GLU A 117 0.71 5.59 -13.08
N HIS A 118 1.52 4.98 -12.20
CA HIS A 118 2.33 5.73 -11.23
C HIS A 118 3.34 6.67 -11.91
N ARG A 119 4.01 6.20 -12.96
CA ARG A 119 4.97 7.01 -13.72
C ARG A 119 4.28 8.19 -14.40
N LYS A 120 3.18 7.94 -15.09
CA LYS A 120 2.36 8.97 -15.77
C LYS A 120 1.87 10.04 -14.80
N TYR A 121 1.36 9.64 -13.65
CA TYR A 121 0.92 10.56 -12.60
C TYR A 121 2.05 11.47 -12.10
N ASN A 122 3.27 10.96 -12.06
CA ASN A 122 4.47 11.72 -11.67
C ASN A 122 5.16 12.42 -12.85
N GLY A 123 4.53 12.49 -14.03
CA GLY A 123 5.07 13.17 -15.22
C GLY A 123 6.24 12.44 -15.87
N LEU A 124 6.39 11.14 -15.63
CA LEU A 124 7.45 10.31 -16.20
C LEU A 124 6.93 9.50 -17.40
N GLU A 125 7.81 9.27 -18.38
CA GLU A 125 7.51 8.42 -19.53
C GLU A 125 7.25 6.95 -19.10
N PRO A 126 6.38 6.21 -19.81
CA PRO A 126 6.19 4.79 -19.57
C PRO A 126 7.49 4.00 -19.61
N VAL A 127 7.60 2.99 -18.77
CA VAL A 127 8.78 2.10 -18.76
C VAL A 127 8.84 1.29 -20.07
N SER A 128 10.03 1.16 -20.66
CA SER A 128 10.23 0.31 -21.84
C SER A 128 9.96 -1.17 -21.47
N ALA A 129 9.58 -1.98 -22.48
CA ALA A 129 9.35 -3.41 -22.23
C ALA A 129 10.60 -4.13 -21.68
N THR A 130 11.77 -3.76 -22.18
CA THR A 130 13.06 -4.33 -21.77
C THR A 130 13.40 -3.96 -20.33
N ASP A 131 13.27 -2.66 -19.98
CA ASP A 131 13.57 -2.19 -18.62
C ASP A 131 12.57 -2.75 -17.61
N PHE A 132 11.29 -2.85 -18.00
CA PHE A 132 10.27 -3.46 -17.15
C PHE A 132 10.58 -4.94 -16.84
N LEU A 133 10.95 -5.74 -17.84
CA LEU A 133 11.31 -7.14 -17.63
C LEU A 133 12.57 -7.31 -16.79
N LYS A 134 13.55 -6.40 -16.95
CA LYS A 134 14.74 -6.35 -16.10
C LYS A 134 14.35 -6.04 -14.65
N LEU A 135 13.58 -5.00 -14.41
CA LEU A 135 13.10 -4.62 -13.08
C LEU A 135 12.30 -5.76 -12.44
N MET A 136 11.37 -6.38 -13.16
CA MET A 136 10.62 -7.53 -12.67
C MET A 136 11.52 -8.68 -12.21
N ARG A 137 12.55 -8.99 -13.00
CA ARG A 137 13.50 -10.06 -12.66
C ARG A 137 14.28 -9.74 -11.38
N GLU A 138 14.77 -8.51 -11.26
CA GLU A 138 15.51 -8.03 -10.09
C GLU A 138 14.64 -8.09 -8.82
N LYS A 139 13.43 -7.48 -8.87
CA LYS A 139 12.54 -7.42 -7.71
C LYS A 139 12.04 -8.80 -7.29
N ARG A 140 11.76 -9.67 -8.26
CA ARG A 140 11.33 -11.04 -7.99
C ARG A 140 12.41 -11.88 -7.31
N ALA A 141 13.68 -11.68 -7.67
CA ALA A 141 14.80 -12.35 -7.02
C ALA A 141 14.93 -11.98 -5.54
N ILE A 142 14.62 -10.73 -5.19
CA ILE A 142 14.65 -10.25 -3.79
C ILE A 142 13.62 -10.98 -2.92
N VAL A 143 12.42 -11.24 -3.47
CA VAL A 143 11.30 -11.84 -2.72
C VAL A 143 11.17 -13.36 -2.95
N GLU A 144 12.12 -13.97 -3.64
CA GLU A 144 12.14 -15.40 -3.95
C GLU A 144 10.85 -15.92 -4.61
N LEU A 145 10.23 -15.11 -5.48
CA LEU A 145 9.01 -15.46 -6.19
C LEU A 145 9.32 -16.32 -7.42
N ASP A 146 8.68 -17.50 -7.53
CA ASP A 146 8.88 -18.42 -8.65
C ASP A 146 8.56 -17.75 -10.00
N ASN A 147 9.39 -18.07 -11.01
CA ASN A 147 9.22 -17.63 -12.39
C ASN A 147 7.85 -17.97 -12.97
N LYS A 148 7.33 -19.14 -12.61
CA LYS A 148 6.06 -19.65 -13.11
C LYS A 148 4.86 -18.79 -12.69
N LEU A 149 4.96 -18.11 -11.54
CA LEU A 149 3.89 -17.28 -11.02
C LEU A 149 3.77 -15.95 -11.77
N ALA A 150 4.85 -15.43 -12.34
CA ALA A 150 4.84 -14.17 -13.09
C ALA A 150 3.97 -14.20 -14.36
N SER A 151 3.81 -15.35 -15.00
CA SER A 151 2.99 -15.51 -16.20
C SER A 151 1.53 -15.90 -15.93
N ARG A 152 1.21 -16.26 -14.68
CA ARG A 152 -0.16 -16.63 -14.26
C ARG A 152 -0.99 -15.38 -13.98
N SER A 153 -2.30 -15.57 -13.92
CA SER A 153 -3.22 -14.55 -13.45
C SER A 153 -2.90 -14.14 -12.00
N VAL A 154 -3.18 -12.89 -11.68
CA VAL A 154 -2.91 -12.33 -10.36
C VAL A 154 -3.58 -13.15 -9.26
N ASN A 155 -2.78 -13.79 -8.41
CA ASN A 155 -3.18 -14.61 -7.26
C ASN A 155 -4.06 -15.83 -7.58
N GLU A 156 -4.43 -16.08 -8.82
CA GLU A 156 -5.31 -17.20 -9.22
C GLU A 156 -4.64 -18.54 -8.96
N GLY A 157 -5.23 -19.32 -8.03
CA GLY A 157 -4.73 -20.62 -7.62
C GLY A 157 -3.37 -20.57 -6.91
N PHE A 158 -2.98 -19.46 -6.34
CA PHE A 158 -1.79 -19.35 -5.50
C PHE A 158 -2.10 -19.88 -4.09
N SER A 159 -1.13 -20.53 -3.48
CA SER A 159 -1.17 -20.84 -2.04
C SER A 159 -1.15 -19.57 -1.21
N GLY A 160 -1.49 -19.65 0.07
CA GLY A 160 -1.44 -18.50 0.99
C GLY A 160 -0.07 -17.82 1.01
N GLY A 161 1.00 -18.60 1.14
CA GLY A 161 2.37 -18.09 1.11
C GLY A 161 2.77 -17.46 -0.23
N GLU A 162 2.35 -18.05 -1.36
CA GLU A 162 2.59 -17.47 -2.69
C GLU A 162 1.84 -16.14 -2.87
N LYS A 163 0.60 -16.03 -2.37
CA LYS A 163 -0.16 -14.77 -2.39
C LYS A 163 0.54 -13.68 -1.60
N LYS A 164 1.06 -13.99 -0.42
CA LYS A 164 1.79 -13.04 0.41
C LYS A 164 3.12 -12.62 -0.23
N ARG A 165 3.91 -13.55 -0.74
CA ARG A 165 5.14 -13.21 -1.49
C ARG A 165 4.82 -12.35 -2.72
N ASN A 166 3.68 -12.61 -3.38
CA ASN A 166 3.24 -11.79 -4.50
C ASN A 166 2.87 -10.36 -4.09
N GLU A 167 2.26 -10.15 -2.93
CA GLU A 167 2.01 -8.79 -2.41
C GLU A 167 3.32 -8.05 -2.09
N ILE A 168 4.28 -8.74 -1.46
CA ILE A 168 5.60 -8.18 -1.20
C ILE A 168 6.31 -7.85 -2.52
N PHE A 169 6.16 -8.69 -3.54
CA PHE A 169 6.67 -8.41 -4.89
C PHE A 169 6.03 -7.16 -5.50
N GLN A 170 4.70 -7.02 -5.40
CA GLN A 170 4.00 -5.82 -5.88
C GLN A 170 4.50 -4.56 -5.16
N MET A 171 4.64 -4.62 -3.84
CA MET A 171 5.21 -3.52 -3.05
C MET A 171 6.64 -3.18 -3.50
N ALA A 172 7.50 -4.19 -3.72
CA ALA A 172 8.87 -3.97 -4.18
C ALA A 172 8.94 -3.37 -5.59
N MET A 173 7.98 -3.70 -6.47
CA MET A 173 7.88 -3.14 -7.83
C MET A 173 7.41 -1.67 -7.84
N LEU A 174 6.45 -1.33 -6.98
CA LEU A 174 5.83 0.01 -6.96
C LEU A 174 6.60 1.01 -6.10
N GLU A 175 7.47 0.55 -5.20
CA GLU A 175 8.27 1.38 -4.29
C GLU A 175 7.43 2.48 -3.61
N PRO A 176 6.41 2.11 -2.83
CA PRO A 176 5.48 3.07 -2.26
C PRO A 176 6.17 4.01 -1.28
N LYS A 177 5.61 5.21 -1.14
CA LYS A 177 6.04 6.18 -0.13
C LYS A 177 5.51 5.85 1.26
N LEU A 178 4.37 5.16 1.34
CA LEU A 178 3.76 4.63 2.55
C LEU A 178 3.22 3.23 2.27
N ALA A 179 3.71 2.24 3.00
CA ALA A 179 3.16 0.89 2.98
C ALA A 179 2.36 0.64 4.27
N ILE A 180 1.11 0.25 4.11
CA ILE A 180 0.22 -0.17 5.19
C ILE A 180 0.12 -1.69 5.10
N LEU A 181 0.58 -2.39 6.14
CA LEU A 181 0.64 -3.85 6.20
C LEU A 181 -0.36 -4.34 7.23
N ASP A 182 -1.46 -4.96 6.78
CA ASP A 182 -2.52 -5.46 7.65
C ASP A 182 -2.42 -6.98 7.74
N GLU A 183 -1.88 -7.49 8.87
CA GLU A 183 -1.69 -8.92 9.17
C GLU A 183 -0.97 -9.70 8.04
N THR A 184 0.11 -9.14 7.49
CA THR A 184 0.88 -9.75 6.39
C THR A 184 1.54 -11.08 6.76
N ASP A 185 1.75 -11.33 8.04
CA ASP A 185 2.32 -12.54 8.64
C ASP A 185 1.27 -13.65 8.87
N SER A 186 -0.03 -13.32 8.81
CA SER A 186 -1.08 -14.32 8.99
C SER A 186 -1.08 -15.35 7.86
N GLY A 187 -0.92 -16.65 8.23
CA GLY A 187 -0.92 -17.75 7.28
C GLY A 187 0.41 -18.03 6.57
N LEU A 188 1.52 -17.43 7.00
CA LEU A 188 2.86 -17.85 6.65
C LEU A 188 3.34 -18.96 7.59
N ASP A 189 4.05 -19.95 7.04
CA ASP A 189 4.82 -20.89 7.85
C ASP A 189 5.99 -20.15 8.50
N ILE A 190 6.43 -20.65 9.68
CA ILE A 190 7.53 -20.06 10.46
C ILE A 190 8.80 -19.86 9.62
N ASP A 191 9.04 -20.73 8.64
CA ASP A 191 10.20 -20.66 7.73
C ASP A 191 10.05 -19.58 6.63
N ALA A 192 8.88 -18.93 6.52
CA ALA A 192 8.60 -17.89 5.52
C ALA A 192 8.55 -16.47 6.13
N LEU A 193 8.70 -16.35 7.44
CA LEU A 193 8.84 -15.11 8.18
C LEU A 193 10.31 -14.69 8.21
#